data_c006cc0c18193e735a3d86e6b877bc6a
#
_entry.id   c006cc0c18193e735a3d86e6b877bc6a
#
_cell.length_a   1.000
_cell.length_b   1.000
_cell.length_c   1.000
_cell.angle_alpha   90.00
_cell.angle_beta   90.00
_cell.angle_gamma   90.00
#
_symmetry.space_group_name_H-M   'P 1'
#
loop_
_entity.id
_entity.type
_entity.pdbx_description
1 polymer ?
#
loop_
_entity_poly.entity_id
_entity_poly.type
_entity_poly.pdbx_seq_one_letter_code
_entity_poly.pdbx_strand_id
1 'polypeptide(L)'
;VAINSDNARIDYTPAANFNGTDTITYTVSDGTATDTGTLTVTVTAANDAPTVVNDTASTDDNTTLSGILLLDDDSDSDGDTLTLTGITSPTNGSVALVGNTVTYTPTPNTGTYTETLTYTVSDGTASSTGTLTITVNASNDAPVAVDDTETLTEDASLTSIIVLNDDTDADGDSLTVSAISYSGTGTAAINSDNARIDYTPAANFNGTDTITYTVSDGTATDTGTLTVIVSAVNDAPVAVDDTQTLTEDAPLTNIVVLDDDTDADSDSLTVTAISYSGTGNATINGSATIDYTPATDFSGSETITYTVSDGTATDTGTLTITVTAVNDAPVATNDSESLTEDDSLTSITVLDDDTDADGDSLTVSAISYSGTGTAAINSDNARIDYTPAANFNGTDTI
;
A
#
# COMPACT_ATOMS: atom_id res chain seq x y z
N VAL A 1 14.25 -28.21 -90.44
CA VAL A 1 14.28 -28.02 -91.90
C VAL A 1 13.69 -29.25 -92.56
N ALA A 2 12.77 -29.09 -93.51
CA ALA A 2 12.24 -30.18 -94.31
C ALA A 2 12.06 -29.73 -95.80
N ILE A 3 12.11 -30.66 -96.75
CA ILE A 3 11.72 -30.40 -98.08
C ILE A 3 10.22 -30.59 -98.18
N ASN A 4 9.53 -29.63 -98.77
CA ASN A 4 8.08 -29.68 -98.99
C ASN A 4 7.69 -30.86 -99.88
N SER A 5 6.50 -31.37 -99.77
CA SER A 5 5.98 -32.52 -100.50
C SER A 5 5.95 -32.36 -102.09
N ASP A 6 6.04 -31.13 -102.61
CA ASP A 6 6.14 -30.84 -104.01
C ASP A 6 7.59 -30.78 -104.54
N ASN A 7 8.61 -30.98 -103.62
CA ASN A 7 10.05 -30.89 -103.84
C ASN A 7 10.53 -29.54 -104.42
N ALA A 8 9.71 -28.48 -104.30
CA ALA A 8 9.99 -27.17 -104.85
C ALA A 8 10.30 -26.09 -103.76
N ARG A 9 10.12 -26.41 -102.46
CA ARG A 9 10.29 -25.47 -101.35
C ARG A 9 11.01 -26.16 -100.20
N ILE A 10 11.65 -25.33 -99.41
CA ILE A 10 12.25 -25.69 -98.11
C ILE A 10 11.43 -25.06 -96.98
N ASP A 11 10.87 -25.88 -96.13
CA ASP A 11 10.25 -25.43 -94.90
C ASP A 11 11.31 -25.33 -93.80
N TYR A 12 11.43 -24.13 -93.25
CA TYR A 12 12.36 -23.82 -92.12
C TYR A 12 11.58 -23.26 -91.00
N THR A 13 11.83 -23.83 -89.84
CA THR A 13 11.38 -23.29 -88.50
C THR A 13 12.64 -23.13 -87.62
N PRO A 14 12.92 -21.94 -87.15
CA PRO A 14 14.03 -21.72 -86.25
C PRO A 14 13.75 -22.42 -84.88
N ALA A 15 14.79 -22.67 -84.15
CA ALA A 15 14.65 -23.04 -82.74
C ALA A 15 13.98 -21.88 -82.00
N ALA A 16 13.32 -22.17 -80.89
CA ALA A 16 12.77 -21.14 -80.00
C ALA A 16 13.90 -20.19 -79.54
N ASN A 17 13.65 -18.89 -79.57
CA ASN A 17 14.59 -17.81 -79.20
C ASN A 17 15.92 -17.79 -80.03
N PHE A 18 15.93 -18.40 -81.23
CA PHE A 18 17.08 -18.33 -82.16
C PHE A 18 17.04 -17.01 -82.92
N ASN A 19 18.11 -16.26 -82.82
CA ASN A 19 18.41 -15.16 -83.69
C ASN A 19 19.79 -15.32 -84.34
N GLY A 20 19.95 -14.84 -85.57
CA GLY A 20 21.23 -15.03 -86.27
C GLY A 20 21.03 -15.52 -87.69
N THR A 21 22.03 -16.15 -88.28
CA THR A 21 22.01 -16.60 -89.67
C THR A 21 22.21 -18.13 -89.69
N ASP A 22 21.19 -18.80 -90.24
CA ASP A 22 21.29 -20.22 -90.56
C ASP A 22 21.59 -20.40 -92.05
N THR A 23 22.41 -21.42 -92.37
CA THR A 23 22.75 -21.79 -93.74
C THR A 23 22.26 -23.20 -93.99
N ILE A 24 21.37 -23.34 -94.99
CA ILE A 24 20.82 -24.62 -95.41
C ILE A 24 21.41 -24.95 -96.76
N THR A 25 22.19 -26.03 -96.87
CA THR A 25 22.66 -26.58 -98.15
C THR A 25 21.58 -27.49 -98.74
N TYR A 26 21.14 -27.23 -99.94
CA TYR A 26 20.19 -28.07 -100.61
C TYR A 26 20.75 -28.58 -101.96
N THR A 27 20.28 -29.71 -102.40
CA THR A 27 20.73 -30.38 -103.66
C THR A 27 19.59 -30.32 -104.70
N VAL A 28 19.84 -29.77 -105.87
CA VAL A 28 18.95 -29.81 -107.07
C VAL A 28 19.37 -30.93 -107.95
N SER A 29 18.39 -31.63 -108.56
CA SER A 29 18.64 -32.71 -109.55
C SER A 29 17.75 -32.54 -110.80
N ASP A 30 18.28 -32.82 -112.02
CA ASP A 30 17.54 -32.95 -113.29
C ASP A 30 17.15 -34.41 -113.61
N GLY A 31 17.46 -35.32 -112.64
CA GLY A 31 17.18 -36.76 -112.79
C GLY A 31 18.40 -37.56 -113.22
N THR A 32 19.49 -36.89 -113.71
CA THR A 32 20.73 -37.53 -114.14
C THR A 32 21.99 -36.98 -113.45
N ALA A 33 21.97 -35.73 -113.07
CA ALA A 33 23.06 -35.03 -112.41
C ALA A 33 22.48 -34.21 -111.19
N THR A 34 23.35 -33.81 -110.31
CA THR A 34 23.02 -33.00 -109.12
C THR A 34 24.00 -31.85 -108.95
N ASP A 35 23.50 -30.73 -108.43
CA ASP A 35 24.30 -29.58 -107.99
C ASP A 35 23.81 -29.11 -106.59
N THR A 36 24.60 -28.37 -105.82
CA THR A 36 24.30 -27.91 -104.52
C THR A 36 24.20 -26.39 -104.50
N GLY A 37 23.11 -25.92 -103.90
CA GLY A 37 22.92 -24.51 -103.56
C GLY A 37 22.88 -24.26 -102.04
N THR A 38 23.03 -23.03 -101.69
CA THR A 38 22.90 -22.62 -100.27
C THR A 38 21.76 -21.62 -100.10
N LEU A 39 20.90 -21.83 -99.16
CA LEU A 39 19.90 -20.86 -98.70
C LEU A 39 20.39 -20.30 -97.37
N THR A 40 20.59 -18.98 -97.28
CA THR A 40 20.85 -18.26 -96.06
C THR A 40 19.57 -17.66 -95.56
N VAL A 41 19.22 -18.02 -94.30
CA VAL A 41 18.04 -17.46 -93.62
C VAL A 41 18.57 -16.60 -92.44
N THR A 42 18.25 -15.34 -92.45
CA THR A 42 18.54 -14.41 -91.37
C THR A 42 17.28 -14.30 -90.54
N VAL A 43 17.39 -14.73 -89.29
CA VAL A 43 16.36 -14.58 -88.25
C VAL A 43 16.74 -13.34 -87.37
N THR A 44 15.91 -12.34 -87.44
CA THR A 44 16.12 -11.12 -86.64
C THR A 44 15.63 -11.37 -85.24
N ALA A 45 16.38 -10.83 -84.29
CA ALA A 45 15.94 -10.84 -82.89
C ALA A 45 14.56 -10.17 -82.75
N ALA A 46 13.72 -10.77 -81.93
CA ALA A 46 12.47 -10.19 -81.43
C ALA A 46 12.60 -10.20 -79.93
N ASN A 47 12.24 -9.11 -79.24
CA ASN A 47 12.29 -9.04 -77.80
C ASN A 47 11.25 -9.97 -77.20
N ASP A 48 11.71 -10.86 -76.32
CA ASP A 48 10.85 -11.63 -75.43
C ASP A 48 10.64 -10.81 -74.14
N ALA A 49 9.50 -10.93 -73.46
CA ALA A 49 9.22 -10.24 -72.22
C ALA A 49 9.87 -11.03 -71.05
N PRO A 50 10.25 -10.36 -69.97
CA PRO A 50 10.80 -11.01 -68.79
C PRO A 50 9.94 -12.16 -68.27
N THR A 51 10.58 -13.24 -67.86
CA THR A 51 9.97 -14.36 -67.14
C THR A 51 10.13 -14.09 -65.65
N VAL A 52 9.02 -13.82 -64.91
CA VAL A 52 8.98 -13.41 -63.55
C VAL A 52 8.51 -14.56 -62.69
N VAL A 53 9.21 -14.79 -61.56
CA VAL A 53 8.89 -15.76 -60.53
C VAL A 53 8.36 -14.99 -59.32
N ASN A 54 7.30 -15.52 -58.68
CA ASN A 54 6.71 -14.84 -57.48
C ASN A 54 7.57 -15.03 -56.26
N ASP A 55 7.70 -13.98 -55.46
CA ASP A 55 8.51 -13.91 -54.26
C ASP A 55 7.72 -14.04 -52.96
N THR A 56 8.42 -14.42 -51.90
CA THR A 56 7.90 -14.44 -50.55
C THR A 56 8.91 -13.85 -49.57
N ALA A 57 8.39 -13.17 -48.55
CA ALA A 57 9.18 -12.61 -47.46
C ALA A 57 8.42 -12.67 -46.16
N SER A 58 9.09 -12.48 -45.02
CA SER A 58 8.46 -12.41 -43.70
C SER A 58 9.15 -11.40 -42.79
N THR A 59 8.38 -10.77 -41.92
CA THR A 59 8.85 -9.84 -40.92
C THR A 59 7.89 -9.87 -39.73
N ASP A 60 8.28 -9.27 -38.59
CA ASP A 60 7.39 -8.98 -37.48
C ASP A 60 6.73 -7.60 -37.69
N ASP A 61 5.57 -7.37 -37.08
CA ASP A 61 4.75 -6.18 -37.31
C ASP A 61 5.40 -4.88 -36.84
N ASN A 62 6.36 -4.95 -35.90
CA ASN A 62 7.15 -3.80 -35.46
C ASN A 62 8.52 -3.67 -36.14
N THR A 63 8.80 -4.49 -37.16
CA THR A 63 10.12 -4.55 -37.79
C THR A 63 10.05 -4.20 -39.27
N THR A 64 10.80 -3.17 -39.71
CA THR A 64 10.96 -2.83 -41.12
C THR A 64 11.82 -3.88 -41.81
N LEU A 65 11.28 -4.48 -42.87
CA LEU A 65 11.97 -5.41 -43.73
C LEU A 65 12.59 -4.63 -44.89
N SER A 66 13.92 -4.63 -45.00
CA SER A 66 14.67 -3.89 -46.00
C SER A 66 15.52 -4.84 -46.85
N GLY A 67 15.79 -4.43 -48.09
CA GLY A 67 16.70 -5.16 -48.99
C GLY A 67 16.06 -6.37 -49.62
N ILE A 68 14.73 -6.37 -49.82
CA ILE A 68 14.04 -7.44 -50.55
C ILE A 68 14.47 -7.38 -52.03
N LEU A 69 15.02 -8.47 -52.52
CA LEU A 69 15.46 -8.65 -53.91
C LEU A 69 14.39 -9.44 -54.67
N LEU A 70 13.78 -8.85 -55.68
CA LEU A 70 12.68 -9.46 -56.47
C LEU A 70 13.11 -9.93 -57.85
N LEU A 71 14.39 -9.75 -58.21
CA LEU A 71 14.92 -10.09 -59.52
C LEU A 71 15.87 -11.28 -59.50
N ASP A 72 16.08 -11.91 -58.32
CA ASP A 72 17.14 -12.90 -58.14
C ASP A 72 16.89 -14.20 -58.92
N ASP A 73 15.62 -14.56 -59.11
CA ASP A 73 15.17 -15.74 -59.83
C ASP A 73 14.37 -15.41 -61.13
N ASP A 74 14.30 -14.14 -61.44
CA ASP A 74 13.75 -13.66 -62.72
C ASP A 74 14.76 -13.82 -63.85
N SER A 75 14.29 -14.03 -65.04
CA SER A 75 15.14 -14.22 -66.21
C SER A 75 14.56 -13.58 -67.45
N ASP A 76 15.46 -13.29 -68.40
CA ASP A 76 15.10 -12.84 -69.74
C ASP A 76 15.73 -13.78 -70.79
N SER A 77 14.93 -14.16 -71.80
CA SER A 77 15.39 -15.10 -72.82
C SER A 77 16.42 -14.49 -73.79
N ASP A 78 16.40 -13.17 -73.92
CA ASP A 78 17.37 -12.44 -74.75
C ASP A 78 18.64 -12.05 -73.93
N GLY A 79 18.59 -12.22 -72.67
CA GLY A 79 19.69 -11.89 -71.69
C GLY A 79 19.73 -10.39 -71.39
N ASP A 80 18.61 -9.70 -71.54
CA ASP A 80 18.51 -8.28 -71.21
C ASP A 80 18.54 -8.00 -69.70
N THR A 81 18.96 -6.81 -69.38
CA THR A 81 19.08 -6.41 -67.94
C THR A 81 17.71 -6.07 -67.37
N LEU A 82 17.27 -6.82 -66.35
CA LEU A 82 15.99 -6.61 -65.72
C LEU A 82 16.04 -5.45 -64.72
N THR A 83 14.96 -4.69 -64.65
CA THR A 83 14.78 -3.57 -63.74
C THR A 83 13.37 -3.57 -63.12
N LEU A 84 13.25 -3.27 -61.84
CA LEU A 84 11.96 -3.00 -61.20
C LEU A 84 11.48 -1.60 -61.55
N THR A 85 10.29 -1.50 -62.16
CA THR A 85 9.70 -0.22 -62.58
C THR A 85 8.51 0.23 -61.74
N GLY A 86 7.96 -0.64 -60.92
CA GLY A 86 6.85 -0.32 -60.03
C GLY A 86 6.50 -1.44 -59.07
N ILE A 87 5.87 -1.05 -57.96
CA ILE A 87 5.26 -1.96 -56.98
C ILE A 87 3.99 -1.30 -56.45
N THR A 88 2.95 -2.08 -56.20
CA THR A 88 1.69 -1.59 -55.63
C THR A 88 1.83 -1.21 -54.16
N SER A 89 1.00 -0.27 -53.70
CA SER A 89 0.96 0.09 -52.26
C SER A 89 0.31 -1.04 -51.44
N PRO A 90 0.85 -1.34 -50.25
CA PRO A 90 0.22 -2.28 -49.34
C PRO A 90 -1.05 -1.70 -48.68
N THR A 91 -1.84 -2.57 -48.05
CA THR A 91 -3.00 -2.19 -47.25
C THR A 91 -2.57 -1.77 -45.86
N ASN A 92 -1.65 -2.53 -45.24
CA ASN A 92 -1.18 -2.31 -43.88
C ASN A 92 0.34 -2.01 -43.86
N GLY A 93 0.69 -0.73 -43.91
CA GLY A 93 2.09 -0.30 -43.90
C GLY A 93 2.45 0.57 -45.10
N SER A 94 3.74 0.59 -45.41
CA SER A 94 4.28 1.33 -46.54
C SER A 94 5.35 0.55 -47.27
N VAL A 95 5.49 0.79 -48.59
CA VAL A 95 6.53 0.20 -49.44
C VAL A 95 7.35 1.29 -50.10
N ALA A 96 8.65 1.09 -50.16
CA ALA A 96 9.54 1.96 -50.90
C ALA A 96 10.38 1.14 -51.88
N LEU A 97 10.46 1.59 -53.15
CA LEU A 97 11.30 1.03 -54.20
C LEU A 97 12.51 1.94 -54.41
N VAL A 98 13.72 1.43 -54.21
CA VAL A 98 14.97 2.16 -54.42
C VAL A 98 15.90 1.31 -55.32
N GLY A 99 15.99 1.69 -56.60
CA GLY A 99 16.64 0.85 -57.61
C GLY A 99 15.87 -0.46 -57.75
N ASN A 100 16.55 -1.58 -57.63
CA ASN A 100 15.98 -2.93 -57.67
C ASN A 100 15.74 -3.54 -56.30
N THR A 101 15.67 -2.70 -55.25
CA THR A 101 15.48 -3.17 -53.86
C THR A 101 14.18 -2.62 -53.33
N VAL A 102 13.44 -3.47 -52.64
CA VAL A 102 12.19 -3.12 -51.98
C VAL A 102 12.42 -3.09 -50.46
N THR A 103 11.85 -2.09 -49.78
CA THR A 103 11.73 -1.98 -48.34
C THR A 103 10.26 -1.93 -48.00
N TYR A 104 9.83 -2.79 -47.07
CA TYR A 104 8.47 -2.80 -46.53
C TYR A 104 8.51 -2.45 -45.05
N THR A 105 7.66 -1.51 -44.64
CA THR A 105 7.47 -1.12 -43.23
C THR A 105 6.02 -1.43 -42.85
N PRO A 106 5.78 -2.40 -41.96
CA PRO A 106 4.45 -2.72 -41.44
C PRO A 106 3.82 -1.53 -40.72
N THR A 107 2.50 -1.52 -40.58
CA THR A 107 1.83 -0.72 -39.56
C THR A 107 2.02 -1.43 -38.24
N PRO A 108 2.57 -0.78 -37.18
CA PRO A 108 2.81 -1.41 -35.89
C PRO A 108 1.51 -1.92 -35.26
N ASN A 109 1.61 -2.97 -34.44
CA ASN A 109 0.54 -3.52 -33.59
C ASN A 109 -0.70 -3.95 -34.37
N THR A 110 -0.52 -4.47 -35.57
CA THR A 110 -1.63 -4.95 -36.45
C THR A 110 -1.85 -6.45 -36.35
N GLY A 111 -1.02 -7.15 -35.59
CA GLY A 111 -1.07 -8.59 -35.45
C GLY A 111 -0.61 -9.34 -36.72
N THR A 112 -0.87 -10.63 -36.77
CA THR A 112 -0.47 -11.48 -37.90
C THR A 112 -1.37 -11.27 -39.09
N TYR A 113 -0.77 -10.94 -40.24
CA TYR A 113 -1.46 -10.82 -41.55
C TYR A 113 -0.54 -11.13 -42.70
N THR A 114 -1.10 -11.13 -43.95
CA THR A 114 -0.36 -11.32 -45.19
C THR A 114 -0.67 -10.19 -46.16
N GLU A 115 0.37 -9.52 -46.66
CA GLU A 115 0.28 -8.57 -47.76
C GLU A 115 0.67 -9.22 -49.05
N THR A 116 -0.04 -8.89 -50.14
CA THR A 116 0.30 -9.32 -51.48
C THR A 116 0.46 -8.09 -52.37
N LEU A 117 1.67 -7.84 -52.80
CA LEU A 117 2.03 -6.69 -53.65
C LEU A 117 2.33 -7.18 -55.04
N THR A 118 1.82 -6.47 -56.08
CA THR A 118 2.18 -6.73 -57.46
C THR A 118 3.35 -5.82 -57.83
N TYR A 119 4.41 -6.38 -58.36
CA TYR A 119 5.54 -5.63 -58.91
C TYR A 119 5.68 -5.80 -60.42
N THR A 120 6.37 -4.88 -61.06
CA THR A 120 6.56 -4.84 -62.51
C THR A 120 8.05 -4.87 -62.80
N VAL A 121 8.44 -5.86 -63.61
CA VAL A 121 9.78 -6.06 -64.13
C VAL A 121 9.84 -5.66 -65.62
N SER A 122 10.86 -4.93 -66.03
CA SER A 122 11.06 -4.52 -67.39
C SER A 122 12.49 -4.85 -67.79
N ASP A 123 12.61 -5.27 -69.07
CA ASP A 123 13.86 -5.45 -69.82
C ASP A 123 14.26 -4.15 -70.59
N GLY A 124 13.45 -3.08 -70.47
CA GLY A 124 13.60 -1.81 -71.18
C GLY A 124 12.73 -1.70 -72.44
N THR A 125 12.13 -2.78 -72.92
CA THR A 125 11.29 -2.86 -74.13
C THR A 125 9.87 -3.37 -73.84
N ALA A 126 9.80 -4.46 -73.07
CA ALA A 126 8.58 -5.11 -72.58
C ALA A 126 8.55 -5.17 -71.05
N SER A 127 7.43 -5.63 -70.51
CA SER A 127 7.28 -5.76 -69.03
C SER A 127 6.40 -6.95 -68.71
N SER A 128 6.75 -7.58 -67.55
CA SER A 128 5.97 -8.64 -66.93
C SER A 128 5.68 -8.27 -65.50
N THR A 129 4.73 -8.95 -64.85
CA THR A 129 4.39 -8.70 -63.44
C THR A 129 4.55 -9.96 -62.61
N GLY A 130 5.04 -9.76 -61.39
CA GLY A 130 5.09 -10.78 -60.35
C GLY A 130 4.36 -10.34 -59.10
N THR A 131 4.27 -11.23 -58.14
CA THR A 131 3.70 -10.95 -56.83
C THR A 131 4.72 -11.19 -55.75
N LEU A 132 4.83 -10.24 -54.82
CA LEU A 132 5.54 -10.39 -53.54
C LEU A 132 4.50 -10.66 -52.43
N THR A 133 4.59 -11.81 -51.80
CA THR A 133 3.78 -12.15 -50.64
C THR A 133 4.59 -11.97 -49.38
N ILE A 134 4.20 -11.05 -48.49
CA ILE A 134 4.85 -10.75 -47.23
C ILE A 134 3.98 -11.28 -46.09
N THR A 135 4.51 -12.20 -45.29
CA THR A 135 3.89 -12.63 -44.02
C THR A 135 4.41 -11.73 -42.90
N VAL A 136 3.50 -11.02 -42.26
CA VAL A 136 3.78 -10.22 -41.04
C VAL A 136 3.28 -11.01 -39.86
N ASN A 137 4.17 -11.23 -38.88
CA ASN A 137 3.85 -11.94 -37.67
C ASN A 137 3.62 -10.91 -36.56
N ALA A 138 2.65 -11.16 -35.65
CA ALA A 138 2.53 -10.40 -34.44
C ALA A 138 3.79 -10.55 -33.59
N SER A 139 4.29 -9.46 -33.03
CA SER A 139 5.31 -9.44 -31.98
C SER A 139 4.64 -8.97 -30.69
N ASN A 140 5.05 -9.52 -29.57
CA ASN A 140 4.51 -9.08 -28.28
C ASN A 140 5.07 -7.70 -27.95
N ASP A 141 4.16 -6.75 -27.71
CA ASP A 141 4.48 -5.47 -27.08
C ASP A 141 4.37 -5.60 -25.56
N ALA A 142 5.16 -4.85 -24.83
CA ALA A 142 5.07 -4.86 -23.36
C ALA A 142 3.86 -4.04 -22.89
N PRO A 143 3.22 -4.42 -21.79
CA PRO A 143 2.17 -3.62 -21.20
C PRO A 143 2.69 -2.24 -20.80
N VAL A 144 1.79 -1.28 -20.68
CA VAL A 144 2.06 0.07 -20.15
C VAL A 144 1.30 0.20 -18.84
N ALA A 145 2.05 0.22 -17.74
CA ALA A 145 1.53 0.43 -16.40
C ALA A 145 1.39 1.93 -16.07
N VAL A 146 0.27 2.31 -15.50
CA VAL A 146 -0.04 3.68 -15.06
C VAL A 146 -0.06 3.73 -13.54
N ASP A 147 0.50 4.80 -12.94
CA ASP A 147 0.54 4.95 -11.49
C ASP A 147 -0.85 5.22 -10.91
N ASP A 148 -1.19 4.52 -9.82
CA ASP A 148 -2.45 4.61 -9.12
C ASP A 148 -2.37 5.41 -7.81
N THR A 149 -3.52 5.88 -7.36
CA THR A 149 -3.65 6.52 -6.04
C THR A 149 -4.96 6.10 -5.38
N GLU A 150 -4.88 5.67 -4.11
CA GLU A 150 -6.03 5.33 -3.28
C GLU A 150 -5.97 6.07 -1.95
N THR A 151 -7.14 6.35 -1.36
CA THR A 151 -7.24 7.03 -0.06
C THR A 151 -8.03 6.17 0.92
N LEU A 152 -7.45 5.93 2.08
CA LEU A 152 -8.03 5.17 3.18
C LEU A 152 -8.01 6.00 4.46
N THR A 153 -8.69 5.52 5.49
CA THR A 153 -8.46 5.94 6.88
C THR A 153 -7.48 4.97 7.54
N GLU A 154 -6.75 5.43 8.54
CA GLU A 154 -6.02 4.51 9.42
C GLU A 154 -7.00 3.52 10.06
N ASP A 155 -6.51 2.39 10.54
CA ASP A 155 -7.31 1.28 11.09
C ASP A 155 -8.35 0.70 10.11
N ALA A 156 -8.30 1.11 8.83
CA ALA A 156 -9.12 0.47 7.81
C ALA A 156 -8.81 -1.03 7.76
N SER A 157 -9.86 -1.83 7.69
CA SER A 157 -9.71 -3.26 7.39
C SER A 157 -9.15 -3.46 5.99
N LEU A 158 -8.69 -4.68 5.69
CA LEU A 158 -8.18 -5.08 4.38
C LEU A 158 -8.99 -4.48 3.22
N THR A 159 -8.33 -3.71 2.38
CA THR A 159 -8.91 -3.08 1.19
C THR A 159 -8.29 -3.67 -0.06
N SER A 160 -9.11 -4.12 -1.00
CA SER A 160 -8.67 -4.64 -2.30
C SER A 160 -8.70 -3.52 -3.34
N ILE A 161 -7.52 -3.01 -3.71
CA ILE A 161 -7.34 -1.87 -4.61
C ILE A 161 -7.13 -2.38 -6.03
N ILE A 162 -7.90 -1.86 -6.97
CA ILE A 162 -7.75 -2.20 -8.39
C ILE A 162 -6.63 -1.31 -8.96
N VAL A 163 -5.63 -1.94 -9.60
CA VAL A 163 -4.46 -1.25 -10.14
C VAL A 163 -4.24 -1.49 -11.64
N LEU A 164 -5.17 -2.20 -12.31
CA LEU A 164 -5.06 -2.49 -13.75
C LEU A 164 -6.10 -1.76 -14.60
N ASN A 165 -6.84 -0.80 -14.03
CA ASN A 165 -7.97 -0.18 -14.73
C ASN A 165 -7.59 0.70 -15.91
N ASP A 166 -6.47 1.36 -15.85
CA ASP A 166 -5.94 2.29 -16.83
C ASP A 166 -4.62 1.82 -17.44
N ASP A 167 -4.18 0.63 -17.06
CA ASP A 167 -3.09 -0.08 -17.73
C ASP A 167 -3.55 -0.56 -19.11
N THR A 168 -2.65 -0.56 -20.05
CA THR A 168 -2.95 -0.92 -21.43
C THR A 168 -1.91 -1.87 -21.99
N ASP A 169 -2.37 -2.67 -22.95
CA ASP A 169 -1.53 -3.52 -23.78
C ASP A 169 -1.86 -3.27 -25.25
N ALA A 170 -0.83 -3.11 -26.09
CA ALA A 170 -1.01 -2.79 -27.50
C ALA A 170 -1.54 -3.96 -28.31
N ASP A 171 -1.24 -5.19 -27.91
CA ASP A 171 -1.74 -6.42 -28.53
C ASP A 171 -3.13 -6.79 -28.01
N GLY A 172 -3.58 -6.16 -26.91
CA GLY A 172 -4.85 -6.44 -26.27
C GLY A 172 -4.79 -7.67 -25.35
N ASP A 173 -3.61 -8.03 -24.88
CA ASP A 173 -3.41 -9.16 -23.99
C ASP A 173 -4.00 -8.91 -22.60
N SER A 174 -4.28 -9.99 -21.89
CA SER A 174 -4.85 -9.92 -20.54
C SER A 174 -3.78 -9.60 -19.52
N LEU A 175 -3.89 -8.45 -18.85
CA LEU A 175 -2.94 -7.99 -17.85
C LEU A 175 -3.16 -8.62 -16.49
N THR A 176 -2.06 -8.85 -15.78
CA THR A 176 -2.06 -9.37 -14.41
C THR A 176 -0.97 -8.69 -13.56
N VAL A 177 -1.21 -8.53 -12.26
CA VAL A 177 -0.17 -8.15 -11.29
C VAL A 177 0.66 -9.39 -10.97
N SER A 178 1.91 -9.40 -11.39
CA SER A 178 2.83 -10.54 -11.25
C SER A 178 3.74 -10.46 -10.02
N ALA A 179 4.04 -9.26 -9.53
CA ALA A 179 4.87 -9.03 -8.34
C ALA A 179 4.52 -7.69 -7.69
N ILE A 180 4.83 -7.56 -6.40
CA ILE A 180 4.82 -6.30 -5.66
C ILE A 180 6.11 -6.14 -4.86
N SER A 181 6.49 -4.89 -4.60
CA SER A 181 7.54 -4.50 -3.68
C SER A 181 6.99 -3.45 -2.72
N TYR A 182 6.99 -3.78 -1.43
CA TYR A 182 6.49 -2.93 -0.36
C TYR A 182 7.42 -3.00 0.85
N SER A 183 7.72 -1.87 1.47
CA SER A 183 8.63 -1.74 2.62
C SER A 183 8.05 -0.92 3.77
N GLY A 184 6.76 -0.56 3.71
CA GLY A 184 6.06 0.14 4.79
C GLY A 184 5.77 -0.74 6.00
N THR A 185 5.05 -0.19 6.97
CA THR A 185 4.75 -0.88 8.24
C THR A 185 3.45 -1.69 8.20
N GLY A 186 2.55 -1.41 7.26
CA GLY A 186 1.33 -2.16 7.02
C GLY A 186 1.56 -3.52 6.36
N THR A 187 0.56 -4.05 5.69
CA THR A 187 0.68 -5.27 4.88
C THR A 187 0.16 -5.04 3.48
N ALA A 188 0.86 -5.58 2.48
CA ALA A 188 0.46 -5.56 1.10
C ALA A 188 0.64 -6.96 0.48
N ALA A 189 -0.32 -7.41 -0.33
CA ALA A 189 -0.26 -8.67 -1.03
C ALA A 189 -1.03 -8.59 -2.37
N ILE A 190 -0.63 -9.40 -3.33
CA ILE A 190 -1.42 -9.58 -4.56
C ILE A 190 -2.69 -10.35 -4.21
N ASN A 191 -3.83 -9.86 -4.64
CA ASN A 191 -5.12 -10.56 -4.48
C ASN A 191 -5.14 -11.85 -5.30
N SER A 192 -5.98 -12.79 -4.92
CA SER A 192 -6.11 -14.12 -5.56
C SER A 192 -6.56 -14.08 -7.04
N ASP A 193 -7.09 -12.97 -7.52
CA ASP A 193 -7.44 -12.76 -8.93
C ASP A 193 -6.29 -12.20 -9.77
N ASN A 194 -5.15 -11.86 -9.14
CA ASN A 194 -3.99 -11.21 -9.74
C ASN A 194 -4.32 -9.89 -10.48
N ALA A 195 -5.41 -9.23 -10.10
CA ALA A 195 -5.84 -7.96 -10.70
C ALA A 195 -5.85 -6.80 -9.70
N ARG A 196 -5.59 -7.09 -8.42
CA ARG A 196 -5.69 -6.15 -7.31
C ARG A 196 -4.55 -6.32 -6.32
N ILE A 197 -4.35 -5.29 -5.54
CA ILE A 197 -3.47 -5.32 -4.36
C ILE A 197 -4.33 -5.22 -3.12
N ASP A 198 -4.23 -6.22 -2.25
CA ASP A 198 -4.83 -6.20 -0.92
C ASP A 198 -3.88 -5.47 0.01
N TYR A 199 -4.35 -4.37 0.61
CA TYR A 199 -3.56 -3.54 1.51
C TYR A 199 -4.29 -3.31 2.83
N THR A 200 -3.54 -3.33 3.93
CA THR A 200 -4.00 -2.95 5.28
C THR A 200 -2.94 -2.05 5.91
N PRO A 201 -3.27 -0.80 6.30
CA PRO A 201 -2.34 0.03 7.02
C PRO A 201 -1.93 -0.60 8.36
N ALA A 202 -0.80 -0.22 8.92
CA ALA A 202 -0.51 -0.53 10.31
C ALA A 202 -1.48 0.23 11.23
N ALA A 203 -1.75 -0.31 12.42
CA ALA A 203 -2.57 0.36 13.41
C ALA A 203 -2.03 1.79 13.68
N ASN A 204 -2.91 2.77 13.75
CA ASN A 204 -2.62 4.17 14.01
C ASN A 204 -1.59 4.79 13.03
N PHE A 205 -1.46 4.23 11.82
CA PHE A 205 -0.60 4.81 10.79
C PHE A 205 -1.39 5.80 9.93
N ASN A 206 -1.02 7.04 9.97
CA ASN A 206 -1.45 8.07 9.02
C ASN A 206 -0.26 8.56 8.20
N GLY A 207 -0.49 8.91 6.93
CA GLY A 207 0.58 9.31 6.01
C GLY A 207 0.42 8.72 4.63
N THR A 208 1.54 8.50 3.95
CA THR A 208 1.55 7.95 2.58
C THR A 208 2.40 6.70 2.53
N ASP A 209 1.82 5.63 2.04
CA ASP A 209 2.52 4.40 1.69
C ASP A 209 2.65 4.27 0.17
N THR A 210 3.71 3.61 -0.27
CA THR A 210 4.00 3.40 -1.67
C THR A 210 4.29 1.93 -1.93
N ILE A 211 3.57 1.35 -2.88
CA ILE A 211 3.72 -0.05 -3.30
C ILE A 211 4.08 -0.04 -4.78
N THR A 212 5.26 -0.53 -5.14
CA THR A 212 5.60 -0.77 -6.55
C THR A 212 5.03 -2.12 -6.95
N TYR A 213 4.31 -2.16 -8.07
CA TYR A 213 3.76 -3.40 -8.62
C TYR A 213 4.28 -3.64 -10.04
N THR A 214 4.27 -4.89 -10.46
CA THR A 214 4.68 -5.32 -11.79
C THR A 214 3.47 -5.86 -12.53
N VAL A 215 3.16 -5.24 -13.66
CA VAL A 215 2.14 -5.69 -14.61
C VAL A 215 2.76 -6.64 -15.62
N SER A 216 2.08 -7.69 -15.97
CA SER A 216 2.50 -8.66 -16.97
C SER A 216 1.37 -9.03 -17.90
N ASP A 217 1.67 -9.14 -19.19
CA ASP A 217 0.86 -9.73 -20.26
C ASP A 217 1.06 -11.27 -20.40
N GLY A 218 1.99 -11.83 -19.60
CA GLY A 218 2.41 -13.24 -19.66
C GLY A 218 3.73 -13.47 -20.40
N THR A 219 4.25 -12.48 -21.14
CA THR A 219 5.48 -12.53 -21.94
C THR A 219 6.47 -11.43 -21.53
N ALA A 220 5.96 -10.21 -21.39
CA ALA A 220 6.71 -9.02 -20.99
C ALA A 220 6.12 -8.40 -19.71
N THR A 221 6.77 -7.36 -19.20
CA THR A 221 6.34 -6.70 -17.95
C THR A 221 6.66 -5.21 -17.99
N ASP A 222 5.86 -4.43 -17.24
CA ASP A 222 6.15 -3.05 -16.88
C ASP A 222 5.85 -2.83 -15.39
N THR A 223 6.24 -1.68 -14.83
CA THR A 223 6.08 -1.39 -13.40
C THR A 223 5.31 -0.11 -13.18
N GLY A 224 4.26 -0.19 -12.35
CA GLY A 224 3.50 0.94 -11.83
C GLY A 224 3.74 1.14 -10.34
N THR A 225 3.26 2.26 -9.84
CA THR A 225 3.33 2.63 -8.43
C THR A 225 1.92 2.91 -7.91
N LEU A 226 1.53 2.18 -6.86
CA LEU A 226 0.33 2.50 -6.09
C LEU A 226 0.71 3.39 -4.90
N THR A 227 0.20 4.60 -4.88
CA THR A 227 0.29 5.54 -3.75
C THR A 227 -0.96 5.42 -2.89
N VAL A 228 -0.80 4.98 -1.64
CA VAL A 228 -1.90 4.90 -0.66
C VAL A 228 -1.79 6.06 0.32
N ILE A 229 -2.78 6.94 0.33
CA ILE A 229 -2.88 8.05 1.28
C ILE A 229 -3.78 7.61 2.43
N VAL A 230 -3.19 7.47 3.62
CA VAL A 230 -3.91 7.08 4.84
C VAL A 230 -4.19 8.33 5.67
N SER A 231 -5.47 8.64 5.84
CA SER A 231 -5.93 9.79 6.61
C SER A 231 -6.05 9.43 8.09
N ALA A 232 -5.64 10.34 8.96
CA ALA A 232 -5.83 10.21 10.40
C ALA A 232 -7.33 10.13 10.77
N VAL A 233 -7.61 9.34 11.79
CA VAL A 233 -8.88 9.26 12.50
C VAL A 233 -8.55 9.35 13.98
N ASN A 234 -9.22 10.23 14.72
CA ASN A 234 -8.94 10.39 16.14
C ASN A 234 -9.13 9.08 16.92
N ASP A 235 -8.08 8.61 17.55
CA ASP A 235 -8.13 7.56 18.56
C ASP A 235 -8.50 8.15 19.92
N ALA A 236 -9.13 7.38 20.77
CA ALA A 236 -9.42 7.82 22.15
C ALA A 236 -8.17 7.68 23.02
N PRO A 237 -7.96 8.56 24.02
CA PRO A 237 -6.88 8.40 24.98
C PRO A 237 -7.02 7.10 25.77
N VAL A 238 -5.92 6.60 26.26
CA VAL A 238 -5.86 5.45 27.17
C VAL A 238 -5.45 5.93 28.54
N ALA A 239 -6.41 5.96 29.49
CA ALA A 239 -6.17 6.35 30.86
C ALA A 239 -5.66 5.15 31.69
N VAL A 240 -4.63 5.38 32.48
CA VAL A 240 -4.01 4.39 33.37
C VAL A 240 -4.33 4.75 34.83
N ASP A 241 -4.66 3.74 35.64
CA ASP A 241 -5.02 3.96 37.03
C ASP A 241 -3.82 4.40 37.89
N ASP A 242 -4.03 5.44 38.71
CA ASP A 242 -3.04 6.04 39.60
C ASP A 242 -3.19 5.66 41.08
N THR A 243 -2.13 5.83 41.83
CA THR A 243 -2.16 5.66 43.29
C THR A 243 -1.38 6.75 44.00
N GLN A 244 -1.92 7.23 45.16
CA GLN A 244 -1.25 8.18 46.03
C GLN A 244 -1.41 7.80 47.51
N THR A 245 -0.45 8.25 48.31
CA THR A 245 -0.48 8.05 49.77
C THR A 245 -0.23 9.38 50.49
N LEU A 246 -1.03 9.71 51.49
CA LEU A 246 -0.87 10.88 52.35
C LEU A 246 -1.21 10.50 53.79
N THR A 247 -0.93 11.37 54.73
CA THR A 247 -1.41 11.28 56.09
C THR A 247 -2.75 12.01 56.23
N GLU A 248 -3.60 11.59 57.15
CA GLU A 248 -4.81 12.34 57.46
C GLU A 248 -4.48 13.79 57.84
N ASP A 249 -5.44 14.67 57.73
CA ASP A 249 -5.34 16.11 58.04
C ASP A 249 -4.37 16.89 57.13
N ALA A 250 -3.69 16.23 56.24
CA ALA A 250 -2.78 16.86 55.28
C ALA A 250 -3.38 16.87 53.88
N PRO A 251 -3.71 18.04 53.30
CA PRO A 251 -4.18 18.10 51.91
C PRO A 251 -3.03 17.76 50.95
N LEU A 252 -3.33 17.02 49.90
CA LEU A 252 -2.43 16.75 48.78
C LEU A 252 -2.88 17.58 47.59
N THR A 253 -1.98 18.40 47.07
CA THR A 253 -2.25 19.28 45.94
C THR A 253 -1.39 18.92 44.73
N ASN A 254 -1.91 19.20 43.51
CA ASN A 254 -1.23 18.92 42.28
C ASN A 254 -0.87 17.43 42.07
N ILE A 255 -1.79 16.54 42.40
CA ILE A 255 -1.63 15.13 42.09
C ILE A 255 -1.70 15.00 40.59
N VAL A 256 -0.60 14.60 39.92
CA VAL A 256 -0.55 14.37 38.49
C VAL A 256 -1.15 13.01 38.21
N VAL A 257 -2.10 12.96 37.27
CA VAL A 257 -2.84 11.74 36.91
C VAL A 257 -2.79 11.47 35.42
N LEU A 258 -1.91 12.18 34.65
CA LEU A 258 -1.74 12.02 33.22
C LEU A 258 -0.32 11.56 32.84
N ASP A 259 0.52 11.18 33.81
CA ASP A 259 1.96 10.91 33.57
C ASP A 259 2.20 9.67 32.70
N ASP A 260 1.34 8.67 32.83
CA ASP A 260 1.40 7.39 32.14
C ASP A 260 0.19 7.15 31.22
N ASP A 261 -0.68 8.14 31.10
CA ASP A 261 -1.74 8.15 30.10
C ASP A 261 -1.16 8.37 28.70
N THR A 262 -1.74 7.75 27.72
CA THR A 262 -1.25 7.80 26.33
C THR A 262 -2.37 8.11 25.35
N ASP A 263 -1.98 8.69 24.24
CA ASP A 263 -2.83 8.94 23.09
C ASP A 263 -2.10 8.50 21.81
N ALA A 264 -2.78 7.78 20.92
CA ALA A 264 -2.19 7.22 19.73
C ALA A 264 -1.82 8.30 18.69
N ASP A 265 -2.65 9.36 18.62
CA ASP A 265 -2.41 10.53 17.76
C ASP A 265 -1.41 11.51 18.37
N SER A 266 -0.99 11.26 19.63
CA SER A 266 -0.14 12.17 20.42
C SER A 266 -0.81 13.51 20.74
N ASP A 267 -2.12 13.52 20.87
CA ASP A 267 -2.88 14.69 21.27
C ASP A 267 -2.62 15.09 22.73
N SER A 268 -2.88 16.34 23.05
CA SER A 268 -2.67 16.87 24.39
C SER A 268 -3.79 16.47 25.34
N LEU A 269 -3.49 15.61 26.31
CA LEU A 269 -4.45 15.11 27.27
C LEU A 269 -4.80 16.13 28.36
N THR A 270 -6.05 16.13 28.80
CA THR A 270 -6.57 16.97 29.86
C THR A 270 -7.58 16.23 30.74
N VAL A 271 -7.56 16.50 32.06
CA VAL A 271 -8.61 16.05 32.98
C VAL A 271 -9.81 16.98 32.85
N THR A 272 -10.93 16.45 32.39
CA THR A 272 -12.16 17.24 32.13
C THR A 272 -13.25 17.10 33.19
N ALA A 273 -13.26 15.97 33.91
CA ALA A 273 -14.22 15.72 34.97
C ALA A 273 -13.66 14.78 36.06
N ILE A 274 -14.19 14.85 37.24
CA ILE A 274 -13.99 13.86 38.28
C ILE A 274 -15.34 13.40 38.84
N SER A 275 -15.40 12.16 39.30
CA SER A 275 -16.50 11.61 40.09
C SER A 275 -15.94 11.05 41.40
N TYR A 276 -16.41 11.63 42.51
CA TYR A 276 -15.97 11.28 43.83
C TYR A 276 -17.15 11.23 44.80
N SER A 277 -17.22 10.20 45.60
CA SER A 277 -18.31 9.97 46.55
C SER A 277 -17.83 9.69 48.00
N GLY A 278 -16.54 9.90 48.25
CA GLY A 278 -15.94 9.70 49.58
C GLY A 278 -16.29 10.83 50.55
N THR A 279 -15.62 10.82 51.68
CA THR A 279 -15.88 11.77 52.80
C THR A 279 -15.06 13.04 52.70
N GLY A 280 -13.92 13.01 52.03
CA GLY A 280 -13.05 14.17 51.79
C GLY A 280 -13.57 15.14 50.74
N ASN A 281 -12.67 15.93 50.15
CA ASN A 281 -12.96 16.83 49.06
C ASN A 281 -11.94 16.65 47.93
N ALA A 282 -12.42 16.45 46.71
CA ALA A 282 -11.60 16.35 45.50
C ALA A 282 -11.98 17.42 44.49
N THR A 283 -10.99 18.05 43.86
CA THR A 283 -11.22 19.09 42.82
C THR A 283 -10.16 19.00 41.71
N ILE A 284 -10.53 19.29 40.51
CA ILE A 284 -9.58 19.46 39.38
C ILE A 284 -8.78 20.73 39.62
N ASN A 285 -7.46 20.66 39.51
CA ASN A 285 -6.55 21.80 39.59
C ASN A 285 -5.77 21.93 38.27
N GLY A 286 -6.16 22.91 37.45
CA GLY A 286 -5.59 23.06 36.10
C GLY A 286 -6.13 22.03 35.10
N SER A 287 -5.29 21.57 34.19
CA SER A 287 -5.67 20.62 33.11
C SER A 287 -5.18 19.19 33.31
N ALA A 288 -4.32 18.96 34.30
CA ALA A 288 -3.61 17.66 34.42
C ALA A 288 -3.52 17.16 35.89
N THR A 289 -4.10 17.87 36.83
CA THR A 289 -3.91 17.56 38.26
C THR A 289 -5.20 17.57 39.06
N ILE A 290 -5.22 16.81 40.13
CA ILE A 290 -6.31 16.72 41.08
C ILE A 290 -5.74 17.17 42.48
N ASP A 291 -6.49 18.04 43.16
CA ASP A 291 -6.27 18.34 44.58
C ASP A 291 -7.22 17.50 45.42
N TYR A 292 -6.72 16.91 46.48
CA TYR A 292 -7.49 16.12 47.42
C TYR A 292 -7.21 16.53 48.86
N THR A 293 -8.27 16.65 49.66
CA THR A 293 -8.24 16.92 51.07
C THR A 293 -9.05 15.84 51.80
N PRO A 294 -8.46 15.01 52.65
CA PRO A 294 -9.21 14.03 53.40
C PRO A 294 -10.21 14.69 54.37
N ALA A 295 -11.24 13.99 54.78
CA ALA A 295 -12.04 14.41 55.91
C ALA A 295 -11.17 14.39 57.17
N THR A 296 -11.52 15.23 58.16
CA THR A 296 -10.85 15.25 59.46
C THR A 296 -10.84 13.84 60.06
N ASP A 297 -9.71 13.41 60.59
CA ASP A 297 -9.50 12.12 61.28
C ASP A 297 -9.86 10.90 60.42
N PHE A 298 -9.84 11.06 59.06
CA PHE A 298 -10.12 9.94 58.16
C PHE A 298 -8.84 9.18 57.82
N SER A 299 -8.80 7.92 58.19
CA SER A 299 -7.80 6.97 57.69
C SER A 299 -8.45 5.84 56.87
N GLY A 300 -7.82 5.43 55.77
CA GLY A 300 -8.37 4.40 54.90
C GLY A 300 -8.05 4.63 53.44
N SER A 301 -8.82 4.03 52.54
CA SER A 301 -8.63 4.18 51.09
C SER A 301 -9.88 4.80 50.46
N GLU A 302 -9.66 5.79 49.60
CA GLU A 302 -10.70 6.43 48.78
C GLU A 302 -10.32 6.37 47.29
N THR A 303 -11.33 6.44 46.43
CA THR A 303 -11.15 6.36 44.98
C THR A 303 -11.83 7.53 44.29
N ILE A 304 -11.11 8.21 43.42
CA ILE A 304 -11.59 9.28 42.55
C ILE A 304 -11.54 8.76 41.15
N THR A 305 -12.68 8.68 40.44
CA THR A 305 -12.68 8.44 38.99
C THR A 305 -12.49 9.77 38.29
N TYR A 306 -11.55 9.83 37.36
CA TYR A 306 -11.31 11.01 36.53
C TYR A 306 -11.54 10.70 35.05
N THR A 307 -11.88 11.73 34.28
CA THR A 307 -12.09 11.63 32.83
C THR A 307 -10.96 12.35 32.12
N VAL A 308 -10.25 11.62 31.29
CA VAL A 308 -9.21 12.13 30.38
C VAL A 308 -9.81 12.43 29.04
N SER A 309 -9.43 13.51 28.41
CA SER A 309 -9.86 13.90 27.07
C SER A 309 -8.68 14.40 26.26
N ASP A 310 -8.65 14.02 24.98
CA ASP A 310 -7.82 14.54 23.90
C ASP A 310 -8.42 15.80 23.22
N GLY A 311 -9.66 16.18 23.59
CA GLY A 311 -10.46 17.26 22.98
C GLY A 311 -11.55 16.77 22.06
N THR A 312 -11.53 15.49 21.62
CA THR A 312 -12.50 14.85 20.72
C THR A 312 -13.18 13.65 21.36
N ALA A 313 -12.39 12.78 21.98
CA ALA A 313 -12.81 11.57 22.66
C ALA A 313 -12.40 11.59 24.14
N THR A 314 -12.80 10.58 24.91
CA THR A 314 -12.51 10.49 26.33
C THR A 314 -12.35 9.05 26.78
N ASP A 315 -11.53 8.89 27.83
CA ASP A 315 -11.44 7.65 28.61
C ASP A 315 -11.48 7.97 30.12
N THR A 316 -11.57 6.96 30.97
CA THR A 316 -11.68 7.15 32.42
C THR A 316 -10.64 6.33 33.18
N GLY A 317 -9.85 7.01 34.00
CA GLY A 317 -8.94 6.39 34.95
C GLY A 317 -9.45 6.52 36.40
N THR A 318 -8.81 5.82 37.31
CA THR A 318 -9.08 5.89 38.74
C THR A 318 -7.83 6.29 39.50
N LEU A 319 -7.97 7.28 40.40
CA LEU A 319 -6.95 7.63 41.39
C LEU A 319 -7.33 7.00 42.74
N THR A 320 -6.56 6.04 43.16
CA THR A 320 -6.70 5.43 44.51
C THR A 320 -5.80 6.16 45.49
N ILE A 321 -6.42 6.74 46.52
CA ILE A 321 -5.74 7.47 47.62
C ILE A 321 -5.77 6.62 48.86
N THR A 322 -4.58 6.36 49.44
CA THR A 322 -4.44 5.73 50.77
C THR A 322 -4.09 6.81 51.80
N VAL A 323 -4.99 7.05 52.72
CA VAL A 323 -4.79 7.96 53.86
C VAL A 323 -4.31 7.16 55.05
N THR A 324 -3.14 7.47 55.54
CA THR A 324 -2.56 6.79 56.69
C THR A 324 -2.86 7.56 57.97
N ALA A 325 -3.24 6.83 59.04
CA ALA A 325 -3.47 7.41 60.36
C ALA A 325 -2.21 8.11 60.90
N VAL A 326 -2.43 9.20 61.59
CA VAL A 326 -1.48 9.91 62.46
C VAL A 326 -2.13 10.02 63.82
N ASN A 327 -1.42 9.61 64.89
CA ASN A 327 -1.99 9.64 66.20
C ASN A 327 -2.44 11.05 66.61
N ASP A 328 -3.71 11.21 66.87
CA ASP A 328 -4.29 12.40 67.46
C ASP A 328 -4.20 12.39 68.97
N ALA A 329 -4.25 13.55 69.60
CA ALA A 329 -4.26 13.66 71.06
C ALA A 329 -5.70 13.48 71.58
N PRO A 330 -5.88 12.76 72.68
CA PRO A 330 -7.20 12.60 73.27
C PRO A 330 -7.78 13.94 73.72
N VAL A 331 -9.08 14.06 73.67
CA VAL A 331 -9.86 15.21 74.09
C VAL A 331 -10.54 14.87 75.40
N ALA A 332 -10.06 15.49 76.47
CA ALA A 332 -10.63 15.31 77.82
C ALA A 332 -11.77 16.31 78.05
N THR A 333 -12.86 15.80 78.59
CA THR A 333 -14.06 16.57 78.95
C THR A 333 -14.03 16.72 80.54
N ASN A 334 -14.52 17.82 81.04
CA ASN A 334 -14.53 18.04 82.50
C ASN A 334 -15.67 17.30 83.18
N ASP A 335 -15.36 16.51 84.20
CA ASP A 335 -16.31 15.74 84.99
C ASP A 335 -16.73 16.50 86.24
N SER A 336 -17.82 16.06 86.85
CA SER A 336 -18.25 16.54 88.18
C SER A 336 -18.98 15.47 88.98
N GLU A 337 -18.53 15.29 90.18
CA GLU A 337 -19.16 14.34 91.16
C GLU A 337 -19.55 15.04 92.42
N SER A 338 -20.47 14.46 93.19
CA SER A 338 -20.93 14.97 94.45
C SER A 338 -20.89 13.89 95.53
N LEU A 339 -20.39 14.25 96.72
CA LEU A 339 -20.38 13.37 97.85
C LEU A 339 -20.74 14.17 99.11
N THR A 340 -21.05 13.48 100.23
CA THR A 340 -21.26 14.10 101.52
C THR A 340 -19.92 14.21 102.27
N GLU A 341 -19.81 15.16 103.20
CA GLU A 341 -18.63 15.26 103.98
C GLU A 341 -18.36 13.94 104.76
N ASP A 342 -17.11 13.65 105.01
CA ASP A 342 -16.61 12.41 105.63
C ASP A 342 -16.82 11.12 104.85
N ASP A 343 -17.52 11.16 103.63
CA ASP A 343 -17.55 10.04 102.74
C ASP A 343 -16.32 10.07 101.74
N SER A 344 -16.07 8.99 101.08
CA SER A 344 -15.03 8.90 100.04
C SER A 344 -15.65 8.39 98.73
N LEU A 345 -15.23 8.96 97.66
CA LEU A 345 -15.53 8.43 96.32
C LEU A 345 -14.36 7.58 95.89
N THR A 346 -14.66 6.37 95.56
CA THR A 346 -13.71 5.44 94.91
C THR A 346 -14.20 5.10 93.54
N SER A 347 -13.28 4.99 92.58
CA SER A 347 -13.60 4.59 91.23
C SER A 347 -14.47 5.61 90.47
N ILE A 348 -14.15 6.92 90.55
CA ILE A 348 -14.76 7.97 89.76
C ILE A 348 -14.38 7.71 88.31
N THR A 349 -15.35 7.52 87.45
CA THR A 349 -15.13 7.39 86.02
C THR A 349 -14.96 8.81 85.42
N VAL A 350 -13.78 9.05 84.80
CA VAL A 350 -13.41 10.33 84.24
C VAL A 350 -13.06 10.20 82.74
N LEU A 351 -13.25 9.02 82.20
CA LEU A 351 -12.97 8.76 80.77
C LEU A 351 -14.24 8.46 79.95
N ASP A 352 -15.43 8.54 80.57
CA ASP A 352 -16.69 8.09 79.94
C ASP A 352 -17.16 8.99 78.74
N ASP A 353 -16.84 10.27 78.82
CA ASP A 353 -17.14 11.26 77.79
C ASP A 353 -15.89 11.88 77.16
N ASP A 354 -14.73 11.34 77.49
CA ASP A 354 -13.48 11.61 76.80
C ASP A 354 -13.45 10.86 75.47
N THR A 355 -12.84 11.46 74.49
CA THR A 355 -12.78 10.89 73.15
C THR A 355 -11.34 10.90 72.63
N ASP A 356 -11.10 9.97 71.70
CA ASP A 356 -9.91 9.90 70.90
C ASP A 356 -10.30 9.66 69.44
N ALA A 357 -9.75 10.45 68.52
CA ALA A 357 -10.12 10.39 67.14
C ALA A 357 -9.71 9.07 66.47
N ASP A 358 -8.58 8.51 66.91
CA ASP A 358 -8.09 7.20 66.42
C ASP A 358 -8.81 6.02 67.07
N GLY A 359 -9.61 6.29 68.14
CA GLY A 359 -10.30 5.25 68.88
C GLY A 359 -9.38 4.51 69.88
N ASP A 360 -8.27 5.14 70.22
CA ASP A 360 -7.31 4.54 71.15
C ASP A 360 -7.91 4.43 72.57
N SER A 361 -7.40 3.46 73.31
CA SER A 361 -7.84 3.23 74.71
C SER A 361 -7.26 4.28 75.63
N LEU A 362 -8.12 5.12 76.20
CA LEU A 362 -7.71 6.19 77.09
C LEU A 362 -7.31 5.70 78.47
N THR A 363 -6.40 6.39 79.03
CA THR A 363 -5.94 6.16 80.42
C THR A 363 -5.66 7.48 81.13
N VAL A 364 -5.93 7.56 82.44
CA VAL A 364 -5.50 8.67 83.32
C VAL A 364 -4.02 8.54 83.61
N SER A 365 -3.20 9.37 82.98
CA SER A 365 -1.73 9.30 83.07
C SER A 365 -1.15 10.08 84.25
N ALA A 366 -1.83 11.13 84.66
CA ALA A 366 -1.44 11.96 85.80
C ALA A 366 -2.63 12.71 86.35
N ILE A 367 -2.54 13.06 87.66
CA ILE A 367 -3.45 13.99 88.30
C ILE A 367 -2.66 15.13 89.01
N SER A 368 -3.26 16.28 89.10
CA SER A 368 -2.71 17.42 89.83
C SER A 368 -3.76 17.90 90.81
N TYR A 369 -3.49 17.65 92.10
CA TYR A 369 -4.40 18.00 93.18
C TYR A 369 -3.67 18.82 94.27
N SER A 370 -4.24 19.93 94.67
CA SER A 370 -3.66 20.84 95.66
C SER A 370 -4.56 21.10 96.87
N GLY A 371 -5.69 20.42 96.98
CA GLY A 371 -6.63 20.51 98.06
C GLY A 371 -6.12 19.84 99.31
N THR A 372 -6.97 19.78 100.39
CA THR A 372 -6.62 19.21 101.67
C THR A 372 -6.97 17.73 101.91
N GLY A 373 -7.74 17.15 100.95
CA GLY A 373 -8.07 15.72 100.88
C GLY A 373 -6.93 14.87 100.33
N THR A 374 -7.31 13.73 99.76
CA THR A 374 -6.39 12.86 98.99
C THR A 374 -7.03 12.45 97.63
N ALA A 375 -6.27 12.52 96.57
CA ALA A 375 -6.67 12.03 95.24
C ALA A 375 -5.58 11.05 94.70
N ALA A 376 -5.98 10.01 94.07
CA ALA A 376 -5.08 9.00 93.49
C ALA A 376 -5.68 8.38 92.26
N ILE A 377 -4.82 8.07 91.24
CA ILE A 377 -5.22 7.27 90.10
C ILE A 377 -5.45 5.83 90.52
N ASN A 378 -6.56 5.25 90.12
CA ASN A 378 -6.88 3.85 90.42
C ASN A 378 -5.90 2.88 89.70
N SER A 379 -5.78 1.69 90.19
CA SER A 379 -4.87 0.67 89.62
C SER A 379 -5.13 0.22 88.21
N ASP A 380 -6.29 0.53 87.68
CA ASP A 380 -6.65 0.27 86.28
C ASP A 380 -6.28 1.45 85.34
N ASN A 381 -5.80 2.56 85.91
CA ASN A 381 -5.52 3.82 85.23
C ASN A 381 -6.72 4.42 84.45
N ALA A 382 -7.93 4.01 84.83
CA ALA A 382 -9.14 4.46 84.19
C ALA A 382 -10.05 5.31 85.08
N ARG A 383 -9.70 5.42 86.35
CA ARG A 383 -10.54 6.07 87.36
C ARG A 383 -9.72 6.83 88.38
N ILE A 384 -10.36 7.72 89.11
CA ILE A 384 -9.77 8.48 90.21
C ILE A 384 -10.48 8.12 91.52
N ASP A 385 -9.71 7.86 92.55
CA ASP A 385 -10.19 7.73 93.95
C ASP A 385 -9.98 9.06 94.67
N TYR A 386 -11.02 9.56 95.33
CA TYR A 386 -10.95 10.82 96.07
C TYR A 386 -11.51 10.62 97.48
N THR A 387 -10.80 11.21 98.45
CA THR A 387 -11.28 11.29 99.85
C THR A 387 -11.09 12.74 100.33
N PRO A 388 -12.16 13.44 100.73
CA PRO A 388 -12.06 14.77 101.22
C PRO A 388 -11.37 14.82 102.63
N ALA A 389 -10.87 16.00 103.00
CA ALA A 389 -10.44 16.18 104.39
C ALA A 389 -11.60 16.10 105.32
N ALA A 390 -11.39 15.68 106.62
CA ALA A 390 -12.43 15.59 107.60
C ALA A 390 -13.17 16.95 107.77
N ASN A 391 -14.51 16.90 107.78
CA ASN A 391 -15.40 18.10 107.85
C ASN A 391 -15.20 19.11 106.73
N PHE A 392 -14.72 18.68 105.53
CA PHE A 392 -14.59 19.55 104.38
C PHE A 392 -15.97 19.68 103.69
N ASN A 393 -16.41 20.90 103.57
CA ASN A 393 -17.56 21.22 102.66
C ASN A 393 -17.15 22.31 101.65
N GLY A 394 -17.45 22.11 100.43
CA GLY A 394 -17.03 22.97 99.36
C GLY A 394 -16.76 22.20 98.05
N THR A 395 -16.06 22.83 97.13
CA THR A 395 -15.66 22.22 95.81
C THR A 395 -14.15 22.02 95.83
N ASP A 396 -13.74 20.85 95.52
CA ASP A 396 -12.33 20.52 95.18
C ASP A 396 -12.16 20.25 93.71
N THR A 397 -10.99 20.53 93.15
CA THR A 397 -10.67 20.29 91.72
C THR A 397 -9.42 19.44 91.71
N ILE A 398 -9.49 18.36 90.98
CA ILE A 398 -8.43 17.40 90.75
C ILE A 398 -7.96 17.56 89.29
#